data_59e7858eebbfdcefe38fe1f1ed13e86a
#
_entry.id   59e7858eebbfdcefe38fe1f1ed13e86a
#
_cell.length_a   1.000
_cell.length_b   1.000
_cell.length_c   1.000
_cell.angle_alpha   90.00
_cell.angle_beta   90.00
_cell.angle_gamma   90.00
#
_symmetry.space_group_name_H-M   'P 1'
#
loop_
_entity.id
_entity.type
_entity.pdbx_description
1 polymer ?
#
loop_
_entity_poly.entity_id
_entity_poly.type
_entity_poly.pdbx_seq_one_letter_code
_entity_poly.pdbx_strand_id
1 'polypeptide(L)'
;IATCKQGDDWGLGKMQDFQNLSLSPAAGVINYGQGLFEGMKAQRAADGSVVLFRPEHNARRAQQGAKRLGMPPVPEEMFLDAVKQTVRENLRWVPPMGKGALYIRPLLMGGGPILGVAPAPEYTFLVFVSPVGPYFKGGITPTSLRVSDEFHRAAPGGSGGVKAIGNYAPGMIPSKMAKKEGYSEIIYLDAANHKYIEEVGAANFFCVKEGRISTPELTGTILPGITRSSIIELARSRGYEVKEEKVEVGYAMDADECFCVGTAAVVSSIGKIQHGDKVVEYCGGEVGSVTMQLYEELTAIQQLSLIHISEPTRLGMISYAVFCL
;
A
#
# COMPACT_ATOMS: atom_id res chain seq x y z
N ILE A 1 -5.20 19.09 -10.91
CA ILE A 1 -5.77 18.25 -11.99
C ILE A 1 -5.01 18.50 -13.27
N ALA A 2 -4.68 17.48 -14.02
CA ALA A 2 -4.14 17.52 -15.36
C ALA A 2 -4.91 16.56 -16.27
N THR A 3 -4.93 16.83 -17.56
CA THR A 3 -5.61 16.02 -18.57
C THR A 3 -4.66 15.68 -19.73
N CYS A 4 -4.94 14.56 -20.39
CA CYS A 4 -4.20 14.07 -21.55
C CYS A 4 -5.19 13.41 -22.52
N LYS A 5 -5.09 13.66 -23.82
CA LYS A 5 -5.79 12.87 -24.82
C LYS A 5 -4.96 11.65 -25.20
N GLN A 6 -5.62 10.63 -25.72
CA GLN A 6 -4.94 9.45 -26.21
C GLN A 6 -3.96 9.82 -27.33
N GLY A 7 -2.68 9.51 -27.12
CA GLY A 7 -1.60 9.82 -28.08
C GLY A 7 -0.93 11.18 -27.90
N ASP A 8 -1.46 12.04 -27.05
CA ASP A 8 -0.88 13.36 -26.77
C ASP A 8 0.02 13.32 -25.51
N ASP A 9 0.78 14.38 -25.31
CA ASP A 9 1.49 14.64 -24.07
C ASP A 9 0.54 15.15 -22.96
N TRP A 10 0.97 15.01 -21.71
CA TRP A 10 0.24 15.54 -20.56
C TRP A 10 0.21 17.07 -20.56
N GLY A 11 -0.98 17.64 -20.45
CA GLY A 11 -1.14 19.07 -20.22
C GLY A 11 -0.61 19.50 -18.85
N LEU A 12 -0.32 20.80 -18.69
CA LEU A 12 0.08 21.36 -17.41
C LEU A 12 -1.04 21.20 -16.38
N GLY A 13 -0.65 20.71 -15.18
CA GLY A 13 -1.57 20.59 -14.05
C GLY A 13 -2.01 21.95 -13.51
N LYS A 14 -3.23 22.02 -12.98
CA LYS A 14 -3.79 23.20 -12.31
C LYS A 14 -4.21 22.86 -10.89
N MET A 15 -3.79 23.69 -9.94
CA MET A 15 -4.39 23.68 -8.59
C MET A 15 -5.79 24.24 -8.64
N GLN A 16 -6.69 23.61 -7.88
CA GLN A 16 -8.09 24.07 -7.74
C GLN A 16 -8.67 23.59 -6.42
N ASP A 17 -9.76 24.19 -5.99
CA ASP A 17 -10.48 23.74 -4.80
C ASP A 17 -11.00 22.32 -4.97
N PHE A 18 -11.12 21.60 -3.84
CA PHE A 18 -11.73 20.27 -3.84
C PHE A 18 -13.20 20.35 -4.24
N GLN A 19 -13.55 19.70 -5.33
CA GLN A 19 -14.90 19.73 -5.91
C GLN A 19 -15.25 18.41 -6.58
N ASN A 20 -16.55 18.26 -6.91
CA ASN A 20 -17.01 17.11 -7.68
C ASN A 20 -16.42 17.11 -9.09
N LEU A 21 -16.18 15.90 -9.61
CA LEU A 21 -15.78 15.70 -11.00
C LEU A 21 -17.02 15.52 -11.86
N SER A 22 -17.07 16.21 -13.00
CA SER A 22 -18.08 15.97 -14.02
C SER A 22 -17.54 14.95 -15.02
N LEU A 23 -18.20 13.79 -15.10
CA LEU A 23 -17.82 12.70 -16.00
C LEU A 23 -19.01 12.32 -16.88
N SER A 24 -18.71 11.94 -18.15
CA SER A 24 -19.71 11.30 -19.01
C SER A 24 -20.15 9.96 -18.41
N PRO A 25 -21.46 9.60 -18.47
CA PRO A 25 -21.89 8.24 -18.13
C PRO A 25 -21.15 7.14 -18.93
N ALA A 26 -20.66 7.47 -20.13
CA ALA A 26 -19.87 6.59 -20.97
C ALA A 26 -18.36 6.62 -20.68
N ALA A 27 -17.90 7.26 -19.60
CA ALA A 27 -16.48 7.31 -19.26
C ALA A 27 -15.91 5.89 -19.05
N GLY A 28 -14.69 5.66 -19.54
CA GLY A 28 -14.01 4.36 -19.43
C GLY A 28 -13.82 3.89 -17.97
N VAL A 29 -13.57 4.83 -17.05
CA VAL A 29 -13.46 4.52 -15.62
C VAL A 29 -14.78 4.03 -15.03
N ILE A 30 -15.92 4.55 -15.47
CA ILE A 30 -17.23 4.15 -14.96
C ILE A 30 -17.65 2.78 -15.50
N ASN A 31 -17.48 2.55 -16.80
CA ASN A 31 -17.97 1.35 -17.45
C ASN A 31 -17.01 0.18 -17.39
N TYR A 32 -15.70 0.43 -17.43
CA TYR A 32 -14.67 -0.60 -17.56
C TYR A 32 -13.63 -0.57 -16.44
N GLY A 33 -13.78 0.28 -15.44
CA GLY A 33 -12.85 0.39 -14.34
C GLY A 33 -11.43 0.83 -14.76
N GLN A 34 -11.30 1.52 -15.92
CA GLN A 34 -10.00 1.96 -16.41
C GLN A 34 -9.45 3.09 -15.55
N GLY A 35 -8.78 2.72 -14.48
CA GLY A 35 -8.16 3.66 -13.55
C GLY A 35 -7.26 2.96 -12.56
N LEU A 36 -6.32 3.72 -12.02
CA LEU A 36 -5.42 3.32 -10.95
C LEU A 36 -5.30 4.45 -9.93
N PHE A 37 -4.92 4.10 -8.72
CA PHE A 37 -4.64 5.09 -7.69
C PHE A 37 -3.34 4.77 -6.95
N GLU A 38 -2.84 5.78 -6.27
CA GLU A 38 -1.76 5.63 -5.32
C GLU A 38 -2.18 6.08 -3.92
N GLY A 39 -1.38 5.72 -2.93
CA GLY A 39 -1.59 6.14 -1.55
C GLY A 39 -0.26 6.34 -0.87
N MET A 40 -0.07 7.53 -0.31
CA MET A 40 1.11 7.89 0.48
C MET A 40 0.70 8.85 1.60
N LYS A 41 1.64 9.18 2.47
CA LYS A 41 1.39 10.06 3.60
C LYS A 41 2.42 11.18 3.63
N ALA A 42 1.97 12.41 3.88
CA ALA A 42 2.83 13.47 4.38
C ALA A 42 2.74 13.47 5.90
N GLN A 43 3.88 13.45 6.56
CA GLN A 43 3.99 13.37 8.02
C GLN A 43 4.78 14.57 8.54
N ARG A 44 4.46 15.00 9.76
CA ARG A 44 5.26 16.01 10.44
C ARG A 44 6.42 15.33 11.15
N ALA A 45 7.63 15.75 10.82
CA ALA A 45 8.86 15.27 11.45
C ALA A 45 9.10 15.93 12.81
N ALA A 46 10.09 15.42 13.55
CA ALA A 46 10.43 15.92 14.89
C ALA A 46 10.88 17.39 14.92
N ASP A 47 11.51 17.86 13.84
CA ASP A 47 11.93 19.27 13.66
C ASP A 47 10.81 20.19 13.17
N GLY A 48 9.60 19.66 12.99
CA GLY A 48 8.43 20.39 12.51
C GLY A 48 8.30 20.46 10.99
N SER A 49 9.28 19.97 10.23
CA SER A 49 9.20 19.87 8.77
C SER A 49 8.11 18.88 8.35
N VAL A 50 7.66 18.97 7.10
CA VAL A 50 6.72 17.99 6.53
C VAL A 50 7.46 17.14 5.51
N VAL A 51 7.33 15.82 5.64
CA VAL A 51 8.13 14.87 4.88
C VAL A 51 7.25 13.87 4.11
N LEU A 52 7.77 13.42 2.97
CA LEU A 52 7.22 12.34 2.15
C LEU A 52 8.21 11.18 2.12
N PHE A 53 7.74 9.97 2.32
CA PHE A 53 8.58 8.78 2.30
C PHE A 53 8.49 8.07 0.94
N ARG A 54 9.61 8.03 0.21
CA ARG A 54 9.80 7.32 -1.08
C ARG A 54 8.71 7.59 -2.14
N PRO A 55 8.29 8.85 -2.38
CA PRO A 55 7.20 9.15 -3.31
C PRO A 55 7.54 8.80 -4.77
N GLU A 56 8.82 8.75 -5.15
CA GLU A 56 9.29 8.31 -6.46
C GLU A 56 8.96 6.84 -6.75
N HIS A 57 8.92 5.98 -5.73
CA HIS A 57 8.48 4.59 -5.89
C HIS A 57 6.98 4.52 -6.22
N ASN A 58 6.16 5.41 -5.65
CA ASN A 58 4.75 5.54 -6.02
C ASN A 58 4.59 6.00 -7.47
N ALA A 59 5.36 7.00 -7.90
CA ALA A 59 5.33 7.50 -9.27
C ALA A 59 5.67 6.39 -10.28
N ARG A 60 6.76 5.65 -10.05
CA ARG A 60 7.19 4.54 -10.93
C ARG A 60 6.18 3.40 -10.95
N ARG A 61 5.59 3.04 -9.81
CA ARG A 61 4.53 2.02 -9.73
C ARG A 61 3.27 2.47 -10.46
N ALA A 62 2.88 3.74 -10.34
CA ALA A 62 1.77 4.32 -11.09
C ALA A 62 2.03 4.26 -12.62
N GLN A 63 3.25 4.55 -13.08
CA GLN A 63 3.62 4.43 -14.50
C GLN A 63 3.50 2.99 -15.01
N GLN A 64 4.00 2.02 -14.24
CA GLN A 64 3.87 0.59 -14.59
C GLN A 64 2.41 0.17 -14.66
N GLY A 65 1.60 0.62 -13.69
CA GLY A 65 0.16 0.38 -13.67
C GLY A 65 -0.57 1.00 -14.86
N ALA A 66 -0.23 2.24 -15.21
CA ALA A 66 -0.80 2.92 -16.37
C ALA A 66 -0.54 2.14 -17.67
N LYS A 67 0.71 1.73 -17.90
CA LYS A 67 1.08 0.88 -19.05
C LYS A 67 0.27 -0.41 -19.11
N ARG A 68 0.12 -1.10 -17.96
CA ARG A 68 -0.65 -2.37 -17.87
C ARG A 68 -2.13 -2.18 -18.19
N LEU A 69 -2.70 -1.00 -17.90
CA LEU A 69 -4.12 -0.69 -18.11
C LEU A 69 -4.37 0.09 -19.41
N GLY A 70 -3.37 0.21 -20.30
CA GLY A 70 -3.51 0.90 -21.58
C GLY A 70 -3.74 2.41 -21.42
N MET A 71 -3.19 3.03 -20.38
CA MET A 71 -3.28 4.47 -20.12
C MET A 71 -1.93 5.15 -20.32
N PRO A 72 -1.87 6.42 -20.76
CA PRO A 72 -0.62 7.18 -20.84
C PRO A 72 -0.01 7.33 -19.45
N PRO A 73 1.27 6.92 -19.25
CA PRO A 73 1.94 7.12 -17.97
C PRO A 73 2.10 8.60 -17.64
N VAL A 74 1.82 8.99 -16.41
CA VAL A 74 2.16 10.33 -15.93
C VAL A 74 3.68 10.41 -15.75
N PRO A 75 4.39 11.41 -16.31
CA PRO A 75 5.82 11.60 -16.08
C PRO A 75 6.17 11.65 -14.58
N GLU A 76 7.29 11.03 -14.18
CA GLU A 76 7.69 10.94 -12.76
C GLU A 76 7.79 12.33 -12.12
N GLU A 77 8.43 13.27 -12.80
CA GLU A 77 8.57 14.67 -12.32
C GLU A 77 7.20 15.32 -12.12
N MET A 78 6.29 15.20 -13.09
CA MET A 78 4.94 15.75 -13.01
C MET A 78 4.15 15.15 -11.84
N PHE A 79 4.26 13.83 -11.63
CA PHE A 79 3.62 13.16 -10.51
C PHE A 79 4.14 13.70 -9.17
N LEU A 80 5.46 13.81 -9.02
CA LEU A 80 6.11 14.30 -7.80
C LEU A 80 5.77 15.77 -7.54
N ASP A 81 5.78 16.60 -8.57
CA ASP A 81 5.44 18.01 -8.45
C ASP A 81 3.98 18.22 -8.06
N ALA A 82 3.06 17.47 -8.67
CA ALA A 82 1.64 17.51 -8.30
C ALA A 82 1.44 17.11 -6.83
N VAL A 83 2.12 16.07 -6.36
CA VAL A 83 2.08 15.64 -4.95
C VAL A 83 2.62 16.73 -4.03
N LYS A 84 3.83 17.26 -4.31
CA LYS A 84 4.48 18.28 -3.50
C LYS A 84 3.65 19.57 -3.43
N GLN A 85 3.16 20.06 -4.57
CA GLN A 85 2.31 21.26 -4.63
C GLN A 85 1.02 21.05 -3.83
N THR A 86 0.34 19.92 -4.00
CA THR A 86 -0.89 19.62 -3.26
C THR A 86 -0.63 19.60 -1.75
N VAL A 87 0.49 19.01 -1.28
CA VAL A 87 0.81 19.01 0.15
C VAL A 87 1.16 20.43 0.64
N ARG A 88 1.94 21.22 -0.12
CA ARG A 88 2.30 22.61 0.25
C ARG A 88 1.08 23.50 0.46
N GLU A 89 0.10 23.43 -0.43
CA GLU A 89 -1.17 24.18 -0.31
C GLU A 89 -2.04 23.71 0.88
N ASN A 90 -1.75 22.50 1.39
CA ASN A 90 -2.50 21.89 2.47
C ASN A 90 -1.69 21.67 3.77
N LEU A 91 -0.54 22.34 3.96
CA LEU A 91 0.34 22.18 5.12
C LEU A 91 -0.38 22.36 6.48
N ARG A 92 -1.38 23.24 6.53
CA ARG A 92 -2.20 23.50 7.73
C ARG A 92 -3.00 22.26 8.17
N TRP A 93 -3.25 21.30 7.27
CA TRP A 93 -4.01 20.09 7.52
C TRP A 93 -3.12 18.89 7.86
N VAL A 94 -1.80 19.02 7.80
CA VAL A 94 -0.87 17.98 8.25
C VAL A 94 -0.93 17.88 9.77
N PRO A 95 -1.42 16.76 10.35
CA PRO A 95 -1.52 16.61 11.80
C PRO A 95 -0.17 16.76 12.49
N PRO A 96 -0.14 17.16 13.77
CA PRO A 96 1.07 17.12 14.57
C PRO A 96 1.69 15.73 14.62
N MET A 97 3.00 15.64 14.84
CA MET A 97 3.71 14.37 14.97
C MET A 97 3.01 13.44 15.98
N GLY A 98 2.86 12.18 15.63
CA GLY A 98 2.18 11.16 16.44
C GLY A 98 0.64 11.27 16.50
N LYS A 99 0.03 12.32 15.91
CA LYS A 99 -1.43 12.52 15.90
C LYS A 99 -2.10 12.13 14.58
N GLY A 100 -1.33 11.62 13.62
CA GLY A 100 -1.82 11.20 12.31
C GLY A 100 -0.92 11.67 11.17
N ALA A 101 -1.49 11.74 9.98
CA ALA A 101 -0.80 12.15 8.76
C ALA A 101 -1.77 12.82 7.79
N LEU A 102 -1.26 13.53 6.80
CA LEU A 102 -2.04 13.94 5.64
C LEU A 102 -1.96 12.82 4.60
N TYR A 103 -3.06 12.08 4.40
CA TYR A 103 -3.14 11.05 3.38
C TYR A 103 -3.27 11.68 2.00
N ILE A 104 -2.46 11.21 1.06
CA ILE A 104 -2.38 11.73 -0.31
C ILE A 104 -2.88 10.65 -1.25
N ARG A 105 -3.83 11.01 -2.13
CA ARG A 105 -4.45 10.15 -3.13
C ARG A 105 -4.21 10.67 -4.55
N PRO A 106 -3.12 10.26 -5.22
CA PRO A 106 -3.02 10.35 -6.67
C PRO A 106 -4.00 9.38 -7.33
N LEU A 107 -4.68 9.82 -8.36
CA LEU A 107 -5.66 9.04 -9.13
C LEU A 107 -5.46 9.33 -10.61
N LEU A 108 -5.34 8.29 -11.42
CA LEU A 108 -5.34 8.35 -12.88
C LEU A 108 -6.51 7.55 -13.42
N MET A 109 -7.32 8.15 -14.29
CA MET A 109 -8.52 7.51 -14.82
C MET A 109 -8.79 7.88 -16.27
N GLY A 110 -9.42 6.96 -17.01
CA GLY A 110 -10.00 7.20 -18.34
C GLY A 110 -11.32 7.96 -18.21
N GLY A 111 -11.29 9.27 -18.43
CA GLY A 111 -12.43 10.18 -18.27
C GLY A 111 -13.26 10.38 -19.53
N GLY A 112 -12.69 10.14 -20.70
CA GLY A 112 -13.37 10.35 -21.98
C GLY A 112 -14.45 9.30 -22.27
N PRO A 113 -15.48 9.66 -23.08
CA PRO A 113 -16.60 8.78 -23.38
C PRO A 113 -16.22 7.67 -24.36
N ILE A 114 -16.46 6.42 -23.95
CA ILE A 114 -16.27 5.23 -24.79
C ILE A 114 -17.23 4.11 -24.35
N LEU A 115 -17.93 3.49 -25.28
CA LEU A 115 -18.82 2.34 -25.02
C LEU A 115 -18.25 1.02 -25.55
N GLY A 116 -17.23 1.05 -26.36
CA GLY A 116 -16.45 -0.13 -26.77
C GLY A 116 -15.37 -0.45 -25.74
N VAL A 117 -15.01 -1.74 -25.57
CA VAL A 117 -13.88 -2.13 -24.70
C VAL A 117 -12.56 -1.76 -25.37
N ALA A 118 -12.14 -0.52 -25.16
CA ALA A 118 -10.89 0.07 -25.69
C ALA A 118 -10.36 1.11 -24.69
N PRO A 119 -9.09 1.53 -24.83
CA PRO A 119 -8.54 2.64 -24.05
C PRO A 119 -9.38 3.91 -24.24
N ALA A 120 -9.63 4.65 -23.16
CA ALA A 120 -10.40 5.89 -23.22
C ALA A 120 -9.72 6.94 -24.13
N PRO A 121 -10.50 7.83 -24.81
CA PRO A 121 -9.94 8.88 -25.63
C PRO A 121 -9.29 10.02 -24.85
N GLU A 122 -9.61 10.15 -23.55
CA GLU A 122 -9.09 11.18 -22.66
C GLU A 122 -8.82 10.62 -21.26
N TYR A 123 -7.83 11.16 -20.59
CA TYR A 123 -7.40 10.76 -19.26
C TYR A 123 -7.31 11.96 -18.34
N THR A 124 -7.61 11.71 -17.07
CA THR A 124 -7.47 12.70 -16.00
C THR A 124 -6.52 12.16 -14.93
N PHE A 125 -5.50 12.94 -14.61
CA PHE A 125 -4.66 12.74 -13.43
C PHE A 125 -4.97 13.80 -12.40
N LEU A 126 -5.20 13.40 -11.15
CA LEU A 126 -5.46 14.33 -10.06
C LEU A 126 -4.84 13.84 -8.76
N VAL A 127 -4.52 14.79 -7.89
CA VAL A 127 -4.03 14.51 -6.53
C VAL A 127 -4.91 15.26 -5.55
N PHE A 128 -5.42 14.58 -4.53
CA PHE A 128 -6.12 15.20 -3.42
C PHE A 128 -5.65 14.62 -2.09
N VAL A 129 -5.97 15.31 -1.00
CA VAL A 129 -5.49 14.96 0.34
C VAL A 129 -6.63 14.93 1.35
N SER A 130 -6.41 14.16 2.43
CA SER A 130 -7.32 14.12 3.57
C SER A 130 -6.51 13.92 4.86
N PRO A 131 -6.73 14.71 5.92
CA PRO A 131 -6.13 14.41 7.22
C PRO A 131 -6.71 13.11 7.76
N VAL A 132 -5.84 12.24 8.28
CA VAL A 132 -6.20 10.96 8.90
C VAL A 132 -5.55 10.85 10.28
N GLY A 133 -6.29 10.29 11.23
CA GLY A 133 -5.75 9.97 12.55
C GLY A 133 -4.73 8.82 12.51
N PRO A 134 -4.13 8.47 13.66
CA PRO A 134 -3.30 7.29 13.77
C PRO A 134 -4.13 6.05 13.46
N TYR A 135 -3.54 5.10 12.75
CA TYR A 135 -4.24 3.86 12.36
C TYR A 135 -4.65 3.05 13.60
N PHE A 136 -3.75 2.93 14.56
CA PHE A 136 -4.02 2.32 15.87
C PHE A 136 -4.21 3.40 16.93
N LYS A 137 -5.39 3.43 17.56
CA LYS A 137 -5.70 4.34 18.68
C LYS A 137 -5.08 3.80 19.98
N GLY A 138 -3.83 3.99 20.22
CA GLY A 138 -3.19 3.50 21.45
C GLY A 138 -1.95 2.62 21.20
N GLY A 139 -1.44 2.60 19.98
CA GLY A 139 -0.30 1.79 19.56
C GLY A 139 -0.72 0.56 18.78
N ILE A 140 0.29 -0.13 18.21
CA ILE A 140 0.06 -1.34 17.44
C ILE A 140 -0.62 -2.42 18.29
N THR A 141 -1.69 -2.99 17.78
CA THR A 141 -2.45 -4.07 18.40
C THR A 141 -2.56 -5.27 17.47
N PRO A 142 -2.49 -6.51 17.99
CA PRO A 142 -2.63 -7.70 17.17
C PRO A 142 -4.02 -7.79 16.55
N THR A 143 -4.08 -8.21 15.29
CA THR A 143 -5.32 -8.39 14.54
C THR A 143 -5.66 -9.86 14.36
N SER A 144 -6.94 -10.19 14.20
CA SER A 144 -7.42 -11.53 13.92
C SER A 144 -7.81 -11.64 12.46
N LEU A 145 -7.31 -12.66 11.77
CA LEU A 145 -7.52 -12.86 10.34
C LEU A 145 -8.13 -14.21 10.04
N ARG A 146 -8.91 -14.28 8.95
CA ARG A 146 -9.46 -15.52 8.41
C ARG A 146 -8.90 -15.78 7.02
N VAL A 147 -8.47 -17.02 6.76
CA VAL A 147 -8.10 -17.45 5.42
C VAL A 147 -9.36 -17.71 4.60
N SER A 148 -9.38 -17.24 3.36
CA SER A 148 -10.47 -17.48 2.41
C SER A 148 -10.14 -18.67 1.50
N ASP A 149 -11.01 -19.67 1.48
CA ASP A 149 -10.97 -20.79 0.52
C ASP A 149 -11.85 -20.53 -0.71
N GLU A 150 -12.80 -19.59 -0.60
CA GLU A 150 -13.79 -19.29 -1.64
C GLU A 150 -13.39 -18.12 -2.53
N PHE A 151 -12.86 -17.04 -1.91
CA PHE A 151 -12.57 -15.78 -2.60
C PHE A 151 -11.08 -15.63 -2.87
N HIS A 152 -10.76 -15.22 -4.09
CA HIS A 152 -9.39 -14.87 -4.50
C HIS A 152 -9.31 -13.40 -4.87
N ARG A 153 -8.18 -12.76 -4.54
CA ARG A 153 -7.93 -11.36 -4.85
C ARG A 153 -7.49 -11.13 -6.29
N ALA A 154 -6.73 -12.08 -6.82
CA ALA A 154 -6.08 -11.98 -8.13
C ALA A 154 -5.87 -13.38 -8.73
N ALA A 155 -5.59 -13.41 -10.03
CA ALA A 155 -5.21 -14.62 -10.75
C ALA A 155 -3.95 -14.35 -11.59
N PRO A 156 -3.15 -15.38 -11.91
CA PRO A 156 -2.01 -15.26 -12.83
C PRO A 156 -2.39 -14.61 -14.15
N GLY A 157 -1.60 -13.63 -14.62
CA GLY A 157 -1.90 -12.85 -15.83
C GLY A 157 -2.96 -11.76 -15.66
N GLY A 158 -3.62 -11.68 -14.50
CA GLY A 158 -4.57 -10.63 -14.15
C GLY A 158 -3.94 -9.29 -13.78
N SER A 159 -4.68 -8.47 -13.04
CA SER A 159 -4.27 -7.12 -12.63
C SER A 159 -3.80 -7.02 -11.17
N GLY A 160 -3.56 -8.15 -10.49
CA GLY A 160 -3.22 -8.18 -9.06
C GLY A 160 -1.96 -7.38 -8.70
N GLY A 161 -0.94 -7.40 -9.56
CA GLY A 161 0.29 -6.62 -9.39
C GLY A 161 0.15 -5.12 -9.67
N VAL A 162 -1.04 -4.65 -10.05
CA VAL A 162 -1.33 -3.25 -10.36
C VAL A 162 -2.27 -2.67 -9.31
N LYS A 163 -2.11 -1.40 -8.98
CA LYS A 163 -3.03 -0.70 -8.07
C LYS A 163 -4.27 -0.19 -8.82
N ALA A 164 -4.89 -1.11 -9.60
CA ALA A 164 -6.10 -0.84 -10.37
C ALA A 164 -7.31 -0.69 -9.45
N ILE A 165 -8.18 0.29 -9.72
CA ILE A 165 -9.38 0.54 -8.91
C ILE A 165 -10.31 -0.67 -8.86
N GLY A 166 -10.43 -1.42 -9.96
CA GLY A 166 -11.27 -2.61 -10.07
C GLY A 166 -10.84 -3.78 -9.17
N ASN A 167 -9.59 -3.84 -8.72
CA ASN A 167 -9.11 -4.90 -7.83
C ASN A 167 -9.71 -4.82 -6.41
N TYR A 168 -10.31 -3.70 -6.03
CA TYR A 168 -10.72 -3.46 -4.64
C TYR A 168 -12.18 -3.81 -4.38
N ALA A 169 -13.08 -3.58 -5.33
CA ALA A 169 -14.50 -3.87 -5.16
C ALA A 169 -14.80 -5.35 -4.85
N PRO A 170 -14.16 -6.35 -5.52
CA PRO A 170 -14.39 -7.76 -5.21
C PRO A 170 -14.06 -8.15 -3.76
N GLY A 171 -13.13 -7.45 -3.12
CA GLY A 171 -12.74 -7.69 -1.72
C GLY A 171 -13.73 -7.18 -0.67
N MET A 172 -14.73 -6.37 -1.05
CA MET A 172 -15.62 -5.74 -0.08
C MET A 172 -16.54 -6.74 0.62
N ILE A 173 -17.08 -7.72 -0.09
CA ILE A 173 -17.98 -8.72 0.48
C ILE A 173 -17.20 -9.69 1.39
N PRO A 174 -16.10 -10.33 0.95
CA PRO A 174 -15.34 -11.21 1.83
C PRO A 174 -14.84 -10.49 3.11
N SER A 175 -14.34 -9.25 3.01
CA SER A 175 -13.95 -8.46 4.19
C SER A 175 -15.13 -8.20 5.14
N LYS A 176 -16.33 -7.89 4.59
CA LYS A 176 -17.54 -7.71 5.39
C LYS A 176 -17.97 -9.02 6.09
N MET A 177 -17.84 -10.15 5.42
CA MET A 177 -18.15 -11.47 6.00
C MET A 177 -17.20 -11.80 7.16
N ALA A 178 -15.89 -11.63 6.97
CA ALA A 178 -14.90 -11.82 8.01
C ALA A 178 -15.17 -10.95 9.25
N LYS A 179 -15.48 -9.67 9.05
CA LYS A 179 -15.83 -8.74 10.13
C LYS A 179 -17.09 -9.16 10.90
N LYS A 180 -18.09 -9.70 10.21
CA LYS A 180 -19.32 -10.22 10.85
C LYS A 180 -19.02 -11.43 11.74
N GLU A 181 -17.96 -12.19 11.43
CA GLU A 181 -17.49 -13.34 12.21
C GLU A 181 -16.46 -12.96 13.28
N GLY A 182 -16.15 -11.66 13.45
CA GLY A 182 -15.21 -11.16 14.46
C GLY A 182 -13.75 -11.08 14.02
N TYR A 183 -13.47 -11.28 12.73
CA TYR A 183 -12.13 -11.11 12.16
C TYR A 183 -11.95 -9.70 11.61
N SER A 184 -10.73 -9.20 11.65
CA SER A 184 -10.40 -7.86 11.15
C SER A 184 -10.34 -7.81 9.62
N GLU A 185 -9.83 -8.88 8.98
CA GLU A 185 -9.63 -8.95 7.53
C GLU A 185 -9.41 -10.39 7.07
N ILE A 186 -9.30 -10.59 5.76
CA ILE A 186 -9.10 -11.87 5.09
C ILE A 186 -7.65 -12.01 4.58
N ILE A 187 -7.13 -13.23 4.72
CA ILE A 187 -5.94 -13.70 3.99
C ILE A 187 -6.42 -14.37 2.71
N TYR A 188 -5.93 -13.90 1.57
CA TYR A 188 -6.20 -14.50 0.26
C TYR A 188 -5.11 -15.49 -0.11
N LEU A 189 -5.54 -16.65 -0.62
CA LEU A 189 -4.67 -17.67 -1.20
C LEU A 189 -4.58 -17.50 -2.73
N ASP A 190 -3.55 -18.08 -3.32
CA ASP A 190 -3.36 -18.14 -4.76
C ASP A 190 -4.52 -18.87 -5.45
N ALA A 191 -5.01 -18.29 -6.56
CA ALA A 191 -6.17 -18.83 -7.28
C ALA A 191 -5.88 -20.13 -8.06
N ALA A 192 -4.61 -20.50 -8.23
CA ALA A 192 -4.24 -21.68 -8.99
C ALA A 192 -4.16 -22.96 -8.14
N ASN A 193 -3.64 -22.85 -6.91
CA ASN A 193 -3.38 -24.01 -6.06
C ASN A 193 -4.17 -23.98 -4.75
N HIS A 194 -4.75 -22.83 -4.36
CA HIS A 194 -5.44 -22.61 -3.09
C HIS A 194 -4.58 -22.96 -1.86
N LYS A 195 -3.29 -22.70 -1.94
CA LYS A 195 -2.31 -23.18 -0.97
C LYS A 195 -1.37 -22.09 -0.44
N TYR A 196 -0.98 -21.16 -1.33
CA TYR A 196 0.01 -20.16 -1.03
C TYR A 196 -0.64 -18.82 -0.67
N ILE A 197 -0.18 -18.22 0.41
CA ILE A 197 -0.64 -16.89 0.82
C ILE A 197 -0.19 -15.86 -0.21
N GLU A 198 -1.08 -14.96 -0.59
CA GLU A 198 -0.79 -13.81 -1.45
C GLU A 198 -0.80 -12.50 -0.64
N GLU A 199 -1.95 -12.06 -0.19
CA GLU A 199 -2.11 -10.79 0.52
C GLU A 199 -3.16 -10.88 1.64
N VAL A 200 -3.08 -9.93 2.57
CA VAL A 200 -4.06 -9.71 3.65
C VAL A 200 -4.91 -8.50 3.27
N GLY A 201 -6.13 -8.72 2.78
CA GLY A 201 -6.94 -7.61 2.25
C GLY A 201 -6.16 -6.83 1.17
N ALA A 202 -5.64 -5.65 1.52
CA ALA A 202 -4.84 -4.78 0.67
C ALA A 202 -3.41 -4.57 1.22
N ALA A 203 -2.91 -5.50 2.04
CA ALA A 203 -1.60 -5.44 2.69
C ALA A 203 -0.74 -6.67 2.33
N ASN A 204 0.58 -6.50 2.27
CA ASN A 204 1.51 -7.59 2.00
C ASN A 204 1.78 -8.39 3.28
N PHE A 205 1.80 -9.71 3.16
CA PHE A 205 1.98 -10.66 4.26
C PHE A 205 3.45 -10.95 4.55
N PHE A 206 3.78 -11.17 5.82
CA PHE A 206 5.06 -11.65 6.33
C PHE A 206 4.87 -12.62 7.48
N CYS A 207 5.77 -13.61 7.61
CA CYS A 207 5.87 -14.44 8.79
C CYS A 207 7.34 -14.61 9.21
N VAL A 208 7.55 -14.84 10.50
CA VAL A 208 8.84 -15.10 11.12
C VAL A 208 8.83 -16.51 11.65
N LYS A 209 9.82 -17.31 11.28
CA LYS A 209 10.00 -18.65 11.81
C LYS A 209 11.48 -18.91 12.04
N GLU A 210 11.84 -19.31 13.27
CA GLU A 210 13.22 -19.59 13.66
C GLU A 210 14.19 -18.45 13.30
N GLY A 211 13.77 -17.21 13.50
CA GLY A 211 14.55 -16.01 13.21
C GLY A 211 14.65 -15.63 11.73
N ARG A 212 14.05 -16.39 10.81
CA ARG A 212 13.96 -16.09 9.37
C ARG A 212 12.62 -15.43 9.04
N ILE A 213 12.66 -14.40 8.21
CA ILE A 213 11.47 -13.70 7.72
C ILE A 213 11.15 -14.20 6.31
N SER A 214 9.92 -14.67 6.08
CA SER A 214 9.40 -15.04 4.77
C SER A 214 8.25 -14.14 4.36
N THR A 215 8.19 -13.82 3.06
CA THR A 215 7.10 -13.05 2.46
C THR A 215 6.79 -13.60 1.07
N PRO A 216 5.53 -13.61 0.62
CA PRO A 216 5.18 -14.07 -0.71
C PRO A 216 5.97 -13.37 -1.81
N GLU A 217 6.51 -14.16 -2.76
CA GLU A 217 7.22 -13.65 -3.94
C GLU A 217 6.27 -12.91 -4.89
N LEU A 218 6.79 -11.91 -5.61
CA LEU A 218 6.00 -11.11 -6.53
C LEU A 218 5.81 -11.85 -7.87
N THR A 219 4.70 -12.56 -8.02
CA THR A 219 4.36 -13.36 -9.21
C THR A 219 3.47 -12.62 -10.21
N GLY A 220 3.15 -11.34 -9.96
CA GLY A 220 2.21 -10.54 -10.75
C GLY A 220 0.79 -10.55 -10.22
N THR A 221 0.46 -11.40 -9.26
CA THR A 221 -0.82 -11.42 -8.53
C THR A 221 -0.79 -10.54 -7.27
N ILE A 222 0.40 -10.24 -6.75
CA ILE A 222 0.65 -9.49 -5.51
C ILE A 222 1.13 -8.08 -5.86
N LEU A 223 0.57 -7.08 -5.17
CA LEU A 223 1.01 -5.69 -5.35
C LEU A 223 2.44 -5.51 -4.81
N PRO A 224 3.39 -4.97 -5.61
CA PRO A 224 4.73 -4.64 -5.12
C PRO A 224 4.65 -3.44 -4.16
N GLY A 225 4.45 -3.74 -2.86
CA GLY A 225 4.27 -2.74 -1.81
C GLY A 225 5.55 -1.96 -1.54
N ILE A 226 5.47 -0.62 -1.43
CA ILE A 226 6.61 0.22 -1.07
C ILE A 226 7.00 -0.03 0.39
N THR A 227 6.01 -0.20 1.27
CA THR A 227 6.25 -0.61 2.65
C THR A 227 6.87 -2.00 2.70
N ARG A 228 6.42 -2.94 1.83
CA ARG A 228 7.01 -4.28 1.73
C ARG A 228 8.50 -4.22 1.41
N SER A 229 8.88 -3.51 0.35
CA SER A 229 10.31 -3.38 -0.01
C SER A 229 11.11 -2.71 1.09
N SER A 230 10.55 -1.71 1.77
CA SER A 230 11.21 -1.02 2.88
C SER A 230 11.43 -1.93 4.09
N ILE A 231 10.46 -2.79 4.44
CA ILE A 231 10.61 -3.79 5.51
C ILE A 231 11.67 -4.84 5.14
N ILE A 232 11.70 -5.30 3.89
CA ILE A 232 12.72 -6.26 3.43
C ILE A 232 14.14 -5.66 3.57
N GLU A 233 14.32 -4.42 3.10
CA GLU A 233 15.60 -3.71 3.20
C GLU A 233 16.00 -3.49 4.66
N LEU A 234 15.05 -3.02 5.49
CA LEU A 234 15.28 -2.77 6.92
C LEU A 234 15.66 -4.08 7.66
N ALA A 235 14.89 -5.15 7.48
CA ALA A 235 15.16 -6.44 8.12
C ALA A 235 16.53 -7.00 7.74
N ARG A 236 16.88 -6.94 6.44
CA ARG A 236 18.21 -7.36 5.97
C ARG A 236 19.32 -6.51 6.58
N SER A 237 19.14 -5.20 6.74
CA SER A 237 20.11 -4.31 7.38
C SER A 237 20.32 -4.62 8.87
N ARG A 238 19.36 -5.26 9.51
CA ARG A 238 19.41 -5.73 10.91
C ARG A 238 19.95 -7.16 11.05
N GLY A 239 20.35 -7.78 9.93
CA GLY A 239 20.92 -9.11 9.91
C GLY A 239 19.92 -10.26 9.84
N TYR A 240 18.63 -9.97 9.66
CA TYR A 240 17.64 -11.02 9.41
C TYR A 240 17.83 -11.65 8.03
N GLU A 241 17.73 -12.97 7.95
CA GLU A 241 17.54 -13.66 6.68
C GLU A 241 16.12 -13.38 6.19
N VAL A 242 15.98 -12.77 5.00
CA VAL A 242 14.67 -12.47 4.40
C VAL A 242 14.53 -13.18 3.08
N LYS A 243 13.52 -14.07 2.97
CA LYS A 243 13.17 -14.81 1.76
C LYS A 243 11.88 -14.30 1.15
N GLU A 244 11.95 -14.07 -0.15
CA GLU A 244 10.81 -13.80 -1.02
C GLU A 244 10.50 -15.12 -1.73
N GLU A 245 9.47 -15.85 -1.26
CA GLU A 245 9.20 -17.23 -1.67
C GLU A 245 7.69 -17.52 -1.64
N LYS A 246 7.26 -18.67 -2.15
CA LYS A 246 5.89 -19.14 -1.97
C LYS A 246 5.68 -19.54 -0.51
N VAL A 247 4.84 -18.80 0.20
CA VAL A 247 4.50 -19.05 1.60
C VAL A 247 3.24 -19.91 1.69
N GLU A 248 3.41 -21.20 2.05
CA GLU A 248 2.25 -22.06 2.28
C GLU A 248 1.49 -21.61 3.52
N VAL A 249 0.15 -21.68 3.48
CA VAL A 249 -0.68 -21.33 4.64
C VAL A 249 -0.35 -22.17 5.87
N GLY A 250 -0.04 -23.47 5.69
CA GLY A 250 0.40 -24.35 6.77
C GLY A 250 1.70 -23.92 7.41
N TYR A 251 2.68 -23.46 6.61
CA TYR A 251 3.93 -22.91 7.10
C TYR A 251 3.73 -21.62 7.92
N ALA A 252 2.86 -20.72 7.42
CA ALA A 252 2.52 -19.50 8.15
C ALA A 252 1.80 -19.80 9.48
N MET A 253 0.92 -20.79 9.51
CA MET A 253 0.22 -21.23 10.72
C MET A 253 1.12 -21.95 11.74
N ASP A 254 2.37 -22.26 11.37
CA ASP A 254 3.40 -22.85 12.23
C ASP A 254 4.57 -21.87 12.47
N ALA A 255 4.37 -20.58 12.17
CA ALA A 255 5.34 -19.54 12.39
C ALA A 255 5.32 -19.01 13.84
N ASP A 256 6.41 -18.36 14.25
CA ASP A 256 6.55 -17.74 15.57
C ASP A 256 5.77 -16.42 15.64
N GLU A 257 5.87 -15.61 14.57
CA GLU A 257 5.17 -14.32 14.42
C GLU A 257 4.62 -14.19 13.01
N CYS A 258 3.48 -13.48 12.87
CA CYS A 258 2.98 -13.04 11.58
C CYS A 258 2.63 -11.55 11.63
N PHE A 259 2.83 -10.87 10.51
CA PHE A 259 2.43 -9.47 10.35
C PHE A 259 2.13 -9.14 8.89
N CYS A 260 1.44 -8.04 8.66
CA CYS A 260 1.24 -7.51 7.32
C CYS A 260 1.60 -6.03 7.26
N VAL A 261 1.91 -5.55 6.04
CA VAL A 261 2.41 -4.19 5.87
C VAL A 261 1.70 -3.44 4.75
N GLY A 262 1.52 -2.15 4.94
CA GLY A 262 0.92 -1.26 3.95
C GLY A 262 0.99 0.20 4.37
N THR A 263 0.67 1.11 3.47
CA THR A 263 0.76 2.57 3.73
C THR A 263 -0.12 3.01 4.91
N ALA A 264 -1.28 2.38 5.12
CA ALA A 264 -2.22 2.81 6.16
C ALA A 264 -1.70 2.51 7.57
N ALA A 265 -1.35 1.26 7.84
CA ALA A 265 -0.94 0.77 9.18
C ALA A 265 0.58 0.82 9.40
N VAL A 266 1.39 0.98 8.34
CA VAL A 266 2.83 0.74 8.29
C VAL A 266 3.12 -0.75 8.49
N VAL A 267 3.06 -1.25 9.72
CA VAL A 267 3.09 -2.67 10.07
C VAL A 267 1.87 -2.97 10.96
N SER A 268 1.21 -4.07 10.72
CA SER A 268 0.10 -4.58 11.54
C SER A 268 0.43 -5.98 12.03
N SER A 269 0.51 -6.18 13.32
CA SER A 269 0.70 -7.51 13.92
C SER A 269 -0.51 -8.39 13.67
N ILE A 270 -0.27 -9.67 13.39
CA ILE A 270 -1.29 -10.69 13.27
C ILE A 270 -1.22 -11.54 14.55
N GLY A 271 -2.22 -11.42 15.41
CA GLY A 271 -2.30 -12.19 16.66
C GLY A 271 -3.00 -13.53 16.48
N LYS A 272 -3.85 -13.66 15.45
CA LYS A 272 -4.60 -14.89 15.22
C LYS A 272 -4.90 -15.12 13.75
N ILE A 273 -4.73 -16.37 13.29
CA ILE A 273 -5.17 -16.83 11.96
C ILE A 273 -6.13 -18.02 12.14
N GLN A 274 -7.25 -17.99 11.43
CA GLN A 274 -8.13 -19.15 11.24
C GLN A 274 -8.12 -19.62 9.80
N HIS A 275 -7.97 -20.94 9.59
CA HIS A 275 -8.15 -21.62 8.31
C HIS A 275 -8.98 -22.88 8.52
N GLY A 276 -10.17 -22.93 7.93
CA GLY A 276 -11.16 -23.96 8.26
C GLY A 276 -11.47 -23.97 9.75
N ASP A 277 -11.35 -25.15 10.37
CA ASP A 277 -11.55 -25.33 11.81
C ASP A 277 -10.27 -25.08 12.65
N LYS A 278 -9.11 -24.94 11.99
CA LYS A 278 -7.85 -24.70 12.67
C LYS A 278 -7.67 -23.23 13.00
N VAL A 279 -7.40 -22.95 14.27
CA VAL A 279 -7.07 -21.60 14.79
C VAL A 279 -5.69 -21.63 15.40
N VAL A 280 -4.87 -20.64 15.07
CA VAL A 280 -3.53 -20.44 15.64
C VAL A 280 -3.44 -19.03 16.20
N GLU A 281 -2.94 -18.91 17.41
CA GLU A 281 -2.61 -17.64 18.07
C GLU A 281 -1.10 -17.47 18.13
N TYR A 282 -0.62 -16.25 17.86
CA TYR A 282 0.81 -15.91 17.85
C TYR A 282 1.15 -15.08 19.08
N CYS A 283 2.34 -15.29 19.62
CA CYS A 283 2.93 -14.51 20.73
C CYS A 283 2.01 -14.36 21.96
N GLY A 284 1.15 -15.36 22.22
CA GLY A 284 0.19 -15.29 23.35
C GLY A 284 -0.83 -14.17 23.24
N GLY A 285 -1.14 -13.71 22.02
CA GLY A 285 -2.03 -12.60 21.74
C GLY A 285 -1.38 -11.21 21.81
N GLU A 286 -0.07 -11.15 22.03
CA GLU A 286 0.70 -9.90 22.07
C GLU A 286 1.37 -9.62 20.70
N VAL A 287 1.98 -8.46 20.57
CA VAL A 287 2.78 -8.12 19.38
C VAL A 287 4.13 -8.82 19.45
N GLY A 288 4.51 -9.53 18.39
CA GLY A 288 5.79 -10.19 18.33
C GLY A 288 6.98 -9.22 18.35
N SER A 289 8.11 -9.64 18.87
CA SER A 289 9.29 -8.79 19.08
C SER A 289 9.90 -8.29 17.78
N VAL A 290 9.97 -9.14 16.75
CA VAL A 290 10.48 -8.75 15.41
C VAL A 290 9.53 -7.78 14.74
N THR A 291 8.22 -8.04 14.86
CA THR A 291 7.16 -7.16 14.34
C THR A 291 7.24 -5.77 14.98
N MET A 292 7.39 -5.70 16.30
CA MET A 292 7.49 -4.44 17.04
C MET A 292 8.74 -3.66 16.63
N GLN A 293 9.91 -4.32 16.59
CA GLN A 293 11.15 -3.69 16.18
C GLN A 293 11.04 -3.07 14.78
N LEU A 294 10.54 -3.81 13.80
CA LEU A 294 10.40 -3.32 12.43
C LEU A 294 9.37 -2.18 12.32
N TYR A 295 8.30 -2.22 13.11
CA TYR A 295 7.31 -1.14 13.18
C TYR A 295 7.91 0.15 13.73
N GLU A 296 8.59 0.08 14.87
CA GLU A 296 9.19 1.25 15.51
C GLU A 296 10.26 1.90 14.63
N GLU A 297 11.16 1.08 14.07
CA GLU A 297 12.24 1.56 13.24
C GLU A 297 11.73 2.18 11.93
N LEU A 298 10.81 1.51 11.22
CA LEU A 298 10.28 2.07 9.97
C LEU A 298 9.47 3.35 10.23
N THR A 299 8.71 3.39 11.31
CA THR A 299 7.95 4.59 11.69
C THR A 299 8.89 5.75 12.02
N ALA A 300 9.97 5.48 12.73
CA ALA A 300 10.98 6.47 13.06
C ALA A 300 11.70 7.00 11.80
N ILE A 301 12.02 6.11 10.83
CA ILE A 301 12.56 6.52 9.52
C ILE A 301 11.56 7.44 8.79
N GLN A 302 10.30 7.06 8.73
CA GLN A 302 9.26 7.83 8.03
C GLN A 302 9.01 9.22 8.65
N GLN A 303 9.35 9.41 9.92
CA GLN A 303 9.17 10.67 10.66
C GLN A 303 10.47 11.42 10.90
N LEU A 304 11.59 10.98 10.35
CA LEU A 304 12.95 11.53 10.60
C LEU A 304 13.26 11.65 12.10
N SER A 305 12.75 10.73 12.93
CA SER A 305 12.96 10.76 14.38
C SER A 305 14.13 9.90 14.86
N LEU A 306 14.88 9.27 13.94
CA LEU A 306 16.05 8.41 14.21
C LEU A 306 17.34 9.17 14.56
N ILE A 307 17.28 10.44 14.99
CA ILE A 307 18.46 11.25 15.33
C ILE A 307 19.31 10.65 16.48
N HIS A 308 18.84 9.62 17.15
CA HIS A 308 19.51 9.04 18.34
C HIS A 308 19.93 7.56 18.23
N ILE A 309 19.96 6.93 17.04
CA ILE A 309 20.64 5.65 16.92
C ILE A 309 22.12 5.93 16.64
N SER A 310 22.90 5.82 17.72
CA SER A 310 24.35 5.86 17.70
C SER A 310 24.90 4.76 16.79
N GLU A 311 25.36 5.13 15.63
CA GLU A 311 26.24 4.50 14.66
C GLU A 311 25.84 4.84 13.20
N PRO A 312 26.41 5.89 12.58
CA PRO A 312 26.02 6.31 11.23
C PRO A 312 26.51 5.37 10.12
N THR A 313 27.28 4.34 10.43
CA THR A 313 28.05 3.60 9.42
C THR A 313 27.33 2.45 8.74
N ARG A 314 26.18 1.98 9.23
CA ARG A 314 25.41 0.88 8.58
C ARG A 314 24.06 1.27 8.00
N LEU A 315 23.49 2.38 8.41
CA LEU A 315 22.21 2.90 7.91
C LEU A 315 22.32 3.64 6.55
N GLY A 316 23.52 3.92 6.07
CA GLY A 316 23.78 4.57 4.79
C GLY A 316 23.38 3.78 3.53
N MET A 317 22.89 2.53 3.67
CA MET A 317 22.47 1.71 2.54
C MET A 317 20.95 1.74 2.26
N ILE A 318 20.12 2.26 3.17
CA ILE A 318 18.72 2.55 2.85
C ILE A 318 18.70 3.93 2.22
N SER A 319 18.51 3.98 0.91
CA SER A 319 18.36 5.25 0.18
C SER A 319 17.19 6.04 0.77
N TYR A 320 17.49 6.99 1.64
CA TYR A 320 16.50 7.88 2.26
C TYR A 320 16.03 8.91 1.25
N ALA A 321 15.13 8.52 0.36
CA ALA A 321 14.36 9.49 -0.39
C ALA A 321 13.23 10.02 0.49
N VAL A 322 13.59 10.73 1.57
CA VAL A 322 12.66 11.52 2.34
C VAL A 322 12.79 12.95 1.83
N PHE A 323 11.75 13.46 1.16
CA PHE A 323 11.71 14.84 0.71
C PHE A 323 11.14 15.72 1.82
N CYS A 324 11.92 16.67 2.32
CA CYS A 324 11.43 17.81 3.10
C CYS A 324 10.67 18.76 2.16
N LEU A 325 9.52 19.23 2.60
CA LEU A 325 8.64 20.18 1.89
C LEU A 325 8.71 21.57 2.54
#